data_10819e3d3f56cd2a26d707f30efd3125
#
_entry.id   10819e3d3f56cd2a26d707f30efd3125
#
_cell.length_a   1.000
_cell.length_b   1.000
_cell.length_c   1.000
_cell.angle_alpha   90.00
_cell.angle_beta   90.00
_cell.angle_gamma   90.00
#
_symmetry.space_group_name_H-M   'P 1'
#
loop_
_entity.id
_entity.type
_entity.pdbx_description
1 polymer ?
#
loop_
_entity_poly.entity_id
_entity_poly.type
_entity_poly.pdbx_seq_one_letter_code
_entity_poly.pdbx_strand_id
1 'polypeptide(L)'
;IAGLPHESLTEFKNSFDYVIKLKPDMLQLGFLKILSGTQMESFAKENEYQFSETPPYEVLSTPYISYFDLQFLKDVEEVLDIFYNSNNFEFTFNYIFYLQEKFDFSIFEILSSIVDYFREIKIFETPQKTNVFYKLFLDYINSNHFEKFQNIFNKDLLQELIKFDFIISEKTSNFPTWYNRNYNKENHKEALIKFCNFESTRLAYAHSEYDEFDFNPVTFENEKTKILFVYDSVKG
;
A
#
# COMPACT_ATOMS: atom_id res chain seq x y z
N ILE A 1 13.54 -13.14 0.33
CA ILE A 1 13.45 -14.07 -0.81
C ILE A 1 12.61 -15.25 -0.36
N ALA A 2 11.53 -15.56 -1.10
CA ALA A 2 10.67 -16.71 -0.84
C ALA A 2 11.22 -17.99 -1.48
N GLY A 3 11.00 -19.15 -0.82
CA GLY A 3 11.41 -20.47 -1.31
C GLY A 3 12.86 -20.86 -0.99
N LEU A 4 13.46 -20.20 -0.01
CA LEU A 4 14.79 -20.57 0.48
C LEU A 4 14.77 -21.98 1.15
N PRO A 5 15.94 -22.68 1.22
CA PRO A 5 16.05 -23.92 1.95
C PRO A 5 15.56 -23.80 3.40
N HIS A 6 14.73 -24.76 3.79
CA HIS A 6 14.17 -24.87 5.14
C HIS A 6 13.22 -23.73 5.55
N GLU A 7 12.79 -22.87 4.63
CA GLU A 7 11.86 -21.78 4.92
C GLU A 7 10.42 -22.19 4.59
N SER A 8 9.58 -22.30 5.61
CA SER A 8 8.13 -22.44 5.47
C SER A 8 7.46 -21.09 5.28
N LEU A 9 6.17 -21.09 4.89
CA LEU A 9 5.37 -19.87 4.81
C LEU A 9 5.34 -19.11 6.15
N THR A 10 5.32 -19.80 7.28
CA THR A 10 5.30 -19.17 8.61
C THR A 10 6.62 -18.43 8.90
N GLU A 11 7.75 -19.05 8.58
CA GLU A 11 9.07 -18.42 8.75
C GLU A 11 9.23 -17.23 7.81
N PHE A 12 8.74 -17.34 6.57
CA PHE A 12 8.71 -16.23 5.63
C PHE A 12 7.87 -15.05 6.17
N LYS A 13 6.66 -15.30 6.70
CA LYS A 13 5.80 -14.28 7.32
C LYS A 13 6.52 -13.55 8.46
N ASN A 14 7.18 -14.30 9.34
CA ASN A 14 7.92 -13.71 10.46
C ASN A 14 9.09 -12.84 9.98
N SER A 15 9.83 -13.30 8.96
CA SER A 15 10.91 -12.54 8.33
C SER A 15 10.39 -11.27 7.65
N PHE A 16 9.26 -11.36 6.96
CA PHE A 16 8.60 -10.20 6.34
C PHE A 16 8.21 -9.16 7.37
N ASP A 17 7.48 -9.56 8.43
CA ASP A 17 7.04 -8.65 9.49
C ASP A 17 8.23 -8.01 10.22
N TYR A 18 9.32 -8.75 10.42
CA TYR A 18 10.54 -8.19 10.99
C TYR A 18 11.13 -7.09 10.11
N VAL A 19 11.24 -7.32 8.80
CA VAL A 19 11.86 -6.37 7.88
C VAL A 19 10.98 -5.15 7.65
N ILE A 20 9.66 -5.32 7.45
CA ILE A 20 8.77 -4.18 7.17
C ILE A 20 8.63 -3.24 8.38
N LYS A 21 8.77 -3.76 9.61
CA LYS A 21 8.81 -2.94 10.84
C LYS A 21 10.00 -1.98 10.89
N LEU A 22 11.06 -2.23 10.13
CA LEU A 22 12.19 -1.30 9.96
C LEU A 22 11.86 -0.10 9.06
N LYS A 23 10.68 -0.10 8.45
CA LYS A 23 10.16 0.95 7.57
C LYS A 23 11.14 1.31 6.44
N PRO A 24 11.63 0.32 5.65
CA PRO A 24 12.51 0.63 4.52
C PRO A 24 11.76 1.46 3.47
N ASP A 25 12.46 2.33 2.75
CA ASP A 25 11.88 3.12 1.66
C ASP A 25 11.26 2.24 0.56
N MET A 26 11.78 1.03 0.38
CA MET A 26 11.26 0.01 -0.52
C MET A 26 11.55 -1.38 0.05
N LEU A 27 10.55 -2.25 0.05
CA LEU A 27 10.69 -3.66 0.40
C LEU A 27 10.43 -4.53 -0.82
N GLN A 28 11.49 -5.03 -1.44
CA GLN A 28 11.37 -5.91 -2.60
C GLN A 28 11.21 -7.37 -2.15
N LEU A 29 10.09 -7.97 -2.51
CA LEU A 29 9.84 -9.39 -2.41
C LEU A 29 10.48 -10.09 -3.63
N GLY A 30 11.28 -11.12 -3.40
CA GLY A 30 11.88 -11.89 -4.48
C GLY A 30 11.63 -13.38 -4.28
N PHE A 31 11.72 -14.13 -5.37
CA PHE A 31 11.57 -15.60 -5.38
C PHE A 31 12.89 -16.25 -5.73
N LEU A 32 13.21 -17.37 -5.08
CA LEU A 32 14.43 -18.11 -5.32
C LEU A 32 14.51 -18.52 -6.79
N LYS A 33 15.62 -18.21 -7.43
CA LYS A 33 15.94 -18.63 -8.80
C LYS A 33 17.00 -19.71 -8.78
N ILE A 34 16.73 -20.80 -9.48
CA ILE A 34 17.62 -21.96 -9.54
C ILE A 34 18.27 -21.97 -10.92
N LEU A 35 19.51 -21.47 -10.97
CA LEU A 35 20.26 -21.32 -12.21
C LEU A 35 21.09 -22.57 -12.50
N SER A 36 21.15 -22.98 -13.77
CA SER A 36 21.92 -24.13 -14.20
C SER A 36 23.41 -23.97 -13.90
N GLY A 37 24.05 -25.05 -13.46
CA GLY A 37 25.47 -25.11 -13.10
C GLY A 37 25.79 -24.55 -11.69
N THR A 38 24.79 -24.13 -10.92
CA THR A 38 25.01 -23.66 -9.53
C THR A 38 24.90 -24.79 -8.51
N GLN A 39 25.49 -24.58 -7.33
CA GLN A 39 25.31 -25.50 -6.20
C GLN A 39 23.84 -25.62 -5.78
N MET A 40 23.06 -24.53 -5.97
CA MET A 40 21.63 -24.53 -5.66
C MET A 40 20.86 -25.47 -6.61
N GLU A 41 21.26 -25.61 -7.87
CA GLU A 41 20.64 -26.60 -8.78
C GLU A 41 20.84 -28.03 -8.29
N SER A 42 22.05 -28.39 -7.87
CA SER A 42 22.34 -29.72 -7.32
C SER A 42 21.53 -29.98 -6.05
N PHE A 43 21.54 -29.00 -5.14
CA PHE A 43 20.74 -29.07 -3.91
C PHE A 43 19.24 -29.23 -4.19
N ALA A 44 18.70 -28.47 -5.14
CA ALA A 44 17.28 -28.52 -5.49
C ALA A 44 16.87 -29.89 -6.05
N LYS A 45 17.71 -30.50 -6.91
CA LYS A 45 17.47 -31.84 -7.47
C LYS A 45 17.53 -32.95 -6.40
N GLU A 46 18.43 -32.81 -5.43
CA GLU A 46 18.58 -33.76 -4.33
C GLU A 46 17.49 -33.66 -3.25
N ASN A 47 16.83 -32.47 -3.16
CA ASN A 47 15.89 -32.15 -2.10
C ASN A 47 14.45 -31.87 -2.59
N GLU A 48 14.05 -32.48 -3.71
CA GLU A 48 12.67 -32.48 -4.23
C GLU A 48 12.08 -31.08 -4.51
N TYR A 49 12.92 -30.09 -4.86
CA TYR A 49 12.46 -28.80 -5.32
C TYR A 49 11.87 -28.90 -6.73
N GLN A 50 10.71 -28.27 -6.94
CA GLN A 50 10.18 -28.03 -8.27
C GLN A 50 10.54 -26.62 -8.71
N PHE A 51 11.10 -26.44 -9.89
CA PHE A 51 11.49 -25.15 -10.43
C PHE A 51 11.36 -25.09 -11.94
N SER A 52 11.27 -23.88 -12.50
CA SER A 52 11.23 -23.68 -13.95
C SER A 52 12.62 -23.86 -14.57
N GLU A 53 12.74 -24.73 -15.57
CA GLU A 53 13.96 -24.89 -16.36
C GLU A 53 14.15 -23.76 -17.40
N THR A 54 13.14 -22.91 -17.56
CA THR A 54 13.15 -21.75 -18.45
C THR A 54 13.09 -20.44 -17.67
N PRO A 55 13.56 -19.31 -18.23
CA PRO A 55 13.43 -18.01 -17.56
C PRO A 55 12.00 -17.75 -17.08
N PRO A 56 11.82 -17.24 -15.86
CA PRO A 56 12.80 -16.64 -14.93
C PRO A 56 13.52 -17.63 -13.99
N TYR A 57 13.44 -18.95 -14.21
CA TYR A 57 14.09 -20.01 -13.40
C TYR A 57 13.66 -20.06 -11.94
N GLU A 58 12.47 -19.60 -11.65
CA GLU A 58 11.96 -19.51 -10.28
C GLU A 58 11.55 -20.88 -9.73
N VAL A 59 11.71 -21.01 -8.42
CA VAL A 59 11.16 -22.13 -7.65
C VAL A 59 9.63 -22.12 -7.75
N LEU A 60 9.06 -23.30 -7.94
CA LEU A 60 7.61 -23.52 -8.03
C LEU A 60 7.06 -24.14 -6.75
N SER A 61 7.83 -24.99 -6.10
CA SER A 61 7.55 -25.53 -4.77
C SER A 61 8.80 -26.10 -4.13
N THR A 62 8.81 -26.21 -2.81
CA THR A 62 9.85 -26.91 -2.04
C THR A 62 9.19 -27.87 -1.07
N PRO A 63 9.93 -28.73 -0.35
CA PRO A 63 9.37 -29.54 0.74
C PRO A 63 8.76 -28.73 1.89
N TYR A 64 9.07 -27.42 1.96
CA TYR A 64 8.70 -26.52 3.07
C TYR A 64 7.60 -25.52 2.70
N ILE A 65 7.47 -25.18 1.42
CA ILE A 65 6.47 -24.21 0.93
C ILE A 65 5.83 -24.75 -0.37
N SER A 66 4.50 -24.74 -0.40
CA SER A 66 3.74 -25.28 -1.51
C SER A 66 3.73 -24.32 -2.73
N TYR A 67 3.34 -24.86 -3.89
CA TYR A 67 3.11 -24.05 -5.09
C TYR A 67 2.04 -22.97 -4.85
N PHE A 68 0.96 -23.32 -4.16
CA PHE A 68 -0.12 -22.37 -3.88
C PHE A 68 0.33 -21.25 -2.94
N ASP A 69 1.19 -21.55 -1.96
CA ASP A 69 1.77 -20.54 -1.06
C ASP A 69 2.68 -19.58 -1.85
N LEU A 70 3.51 -20.10 -2.75
CA LEU A 70 4.36 -19.24 -3.59
C LEU A 70 3.55 -18.37 -4.55
N GLN A 71 2.45 -18.89 -5.13
CA GLN A 71 1.53 -18.06 -5.92
C GLN A 71 0.82 -17.00 -5.05
N PHE A 72 0.46 -17.35 -3.83
CA PHE A 72 -0.09 -16.38 -2.88
C PHE A 72 0.91 -15.27 -2.55
N LEU A 73 2.17 -15.62 -2.35
CA LEU A 73 3.23 -14.62 -2.10
C LEU A 73 3.48 -13.71 -3.29
N LYS A 74 3.23 -14.14 -4.54
CA LYS A 74 3.28 -13.25 -5.72
C LYS A 74 2.16 -12.20 -5.67
N ASP A 75 0.96 -12.58 -5.26
CA ASP A 75 -0.13 -11.63 -5.09
C ASP A 75 0.16 -10.67 -3.89
N VAL A 76 0.83 -11.16 -2.83
CA VAL A 76 1.31 -10.30 -1.73
C VAL A 76 2.37 -9.31 -2.22
N GLU A 77 3.28 -9.72 -3.11
CA GLU A 77 4.26 -8.83 -3.75
C GLU A 77 3.56 -7.70 -4.52
N GLU A 78 2.55 -8.03 -5.35
CA GLU A 78 1.78 -7.03 -6.09
C GLU A 78 1.04 -6.05 -5.16
N VAL A 79 0.41 -6.55 -4.10
CA VAL A 79 -0.26 -5.71 -3.09
C VAL A 79 0.74 -4.83 -2.35
N LEU A 80 1.92 -5.34 -2.01
CA LEU A 80 3.01 -4.58 -1.39
C LEU A 80 3.49 -3.45 -2.29
N ASP A 81 3.66 -3.73 -3.58
CA ASP A 81 4.09 -2.73 -4.57
C ASP A 81 3.04 -1.63 -4.75
N ILE A 82 1.75 -1.98 -4.80
CA ILE A 82 0.66 -1.03 -4.94
C ILE A 82 0.54 -0.12 -3.71
N PHE A 83 0.56 -0.68 -2.51
CA PHE A 83 0.18 0.06 -1.30
C PHE A 83 1.35 0.61 -0.51
N TYR A 84 2.50 -0.06 -0.53
CA TYR A 84 3.67 0.36 0.22
C TYR A 84 4.76 0.97 -0.67
N ASN A 85 5.29 0.20 -1.64
CA ASN A 85 6.42 0.62 -2.45
C ASN A 85 6.12 1.80 -3.39
N SER A 86 4.86 2.00 -3.77
CA SER A 86 4.44 3.12 -4.63
C SER A 86 4.48 4.48 -3.95
N ASN A 87 4.50 4.52 -2.62
CA ASN A 87 4.32 5.72 -1.78
C ASN A 87 2.97 6.45 -1.98
N ASN A 88 2.03 5.86 -2.72
CA ASN A 88 0.71 6.47 -2.93
C ASN A 88 -0.21 6.39 -1.70
N PHE A 89 0.15 5.56 -0.72
CA PHE A 89 -0.60 5.35 0.54
C PHE A 89 0.28 5.63 1.76
N GLU A 90 1.18 6.61 1.65
CA GLU A 90 2.19 6.91 2.67
C GLU A 90 1.56 7.20 4.04
N PHE A 91 0.56 8.07 4.11
CA PHE A 91 -0.07 8.45 5.38
C PHE A 91 -0.93 7.33 5.95
N THR A 92 -1.60 6.56 5.10
CA THR A 92 -2.31 5.35 5.50
C THR A 92 -1.35 4.33 6.11
N PHE A 93 -0.19 4.07 5.49
CA PHE A 93 0.82 3.15 6.03
C PHE A 93 1.52 3.69 7.27
N ASN A 94 1.76 4.99 7.36
CA ASN A 94 2.28 5.62 8.58
C ASN A 94 1.34 5.39 9.77
N TYR A 95 0.02 5.43 9.56
CA TYR A 95 -0.95 5.07 10.59
C TYR A 95 -0.95 3.58 10.94
N ILE A 96 -0.81 2.70 9.94
CA ILE A 96 -0.65 1.25 10.17
C ILE A 96 0.58 0.99 11.06
N PHE A 97 1.72 1.58 10.75
CA PHE A 97 2.93 1.45 11.56
C PHE A 97 2.78 2.02 12.97
N TYR A 98 2.13 3.19 13.10
CA TYR A 98 1.85 3.77 14.41
C TYR A 98 1.01 2.85 15.31
N LEU A 99 0.02 2.18 14.74
CA LEU A 99 -0.79 1.21 15.48
C LEU A 99 -0.01 -0.08 15.73
N GLN A 100 0.81 -0.54 14.79
CA GLN A 100 1.61 -1.74 14.94
C GLN A 100 2.60 -1.64 16.11
N GLU A 101 3.19 -0.45 16.34
CA GLU A 101 4.04 -0.20 17.51
C GLU A 101 3.27 -0.29 18.84
N LYS A 102 1.95 -0.04 18.82
CA LYS A 102 1.10 -0.08 20.02
C LYS A 102 0.46 -1.42 20.31
N PHE A 103 0.08 -2.16 19.27
CA PHE A 103 -0.79 -3.34 19.37
C PHE A 103 -0.13 -4.65 18.89
N ASP A 104 1.10 -4.59 18.40
CA ASP A 104 1.91 -5.74 17.94
C ASP A 104 1.13 -6.75 17.08
N PHE A 105 0.57 -6.28 15.96
CA PHE A 105 -0.07 -7.14 14.96
C PHE A 105 0.82 -7.33 13.72
N SER A 106 0.51 -8.33 12.91
CA SER A 106 1.24 -8.64 11.67
C SER A 106 0.78 -7.74 10.52
N ILE A 107 1.73 -7.00 9.91
CA ILE A 107 1.48 -6.24 8.68
C ILE A 107 1.28 -7.20 7.50
N PHE A 108 2.00 -8.35 7.50
CA PHE A 108 1.79 -9.39 6.52
C PHE A 108 0.33 -9.88 6.49
N GLU A 109 -0.33 -9.99 7.65
CA GLU A 109 -1.73 -10.40 7.71
C GLU A 109 -2.69 -9.37 7.14
N ILE A 110 -2.37 -8.06 7.23
CA ILE A 110 -3.16 -7.02 6.55
C ILE A 110 -3.03 -7.17 5.04
N LEU A 111 -1.79 -7.28 4.52
CA LEU A 111 -1.57 -7.46 3.08
C LEU A 111 -2.22 -8.76 2.58
N SER A 112 -2.10 -9.85 3.33
CA SER A 112 -2.78 -11.11 3.02
C SER A 112 -4.29 -10.97 2.91
N SER A 113 -4.88 -10.21 3.82
CA SER A 113 -6.32 -9.95 3.82
C SER A 113 -6.77 -9.09 2.63
N ILE A 114 -5.93 -8.16 2.18
CA ILE A 114 -6.16 -7.40 0.93
C ILE A 114 -6.05 -8.34 -0.27
N VAL A 115 -5.08 -9.25 -0.30
CA VAL A 115 -4.97 -10.27 -1.36
C VAL A 115 -6.23 -11.13 -1.43
N ASP A 116 -6.73 -11.62 -0.30
CA ASP A 116 -7.95 -12.42 -0.27
C ASP A 116 -9.15 -11.65 -0.83
N TYR A 117 -9.30 -10.39 -0.44
CA TYR A 117 -10.33 -9.50 -0.99
C TYR A 117 -10.14 -9.28 -2.50
N PHE A 118 -8.92 -9.01 -2.98
CA PHE A 118 -8.63 -8.78 -4.40
C PHE A 118 -8.84 -10.02 -5.25
N ARG A 119 -8.56 -11.22 -4.72
CA ARG A 119 -8.88 -12.50 -5.37
C ARG A 119 -10.37 -12.70 -5.51
N GLU A 120 -11.16 -12.39 -4.46
CA GLU A 120 -12.62 -12.50 -4.49
C GLU A 120 -13.23 -11.62 -5.58
N ILE A 121 -12.77 -10.37 -5.70
CA ILE A 121 -13.27 -9.43 -6.73
C ILE A 121 -12.49 -9.49 -8.05
N LYS A 122 -11.54 -10.44 -8.19
CA LYS A 122 -10.79 -10.74 -9.42
C LYS A 122 -9.95 -9.58 -9.97
N ILE A 123 -9.38 -8.76 -9.09
CA ILE A 123 -8.58 -7.60 -9.50
C ILE A 123 -7.32 -8.01 -10.25
N PHE A 124 -6.68 -9.11 -9.88
CA PHE A 124 -5.44 -9.60 -10.51
C PHE A 124 -5.63 -10.09 -11.97
N GLU A 125 -6.88 -10.26 -12.44
CA GLU A 125 -7.13 -10.72 -13.82
C GLU A 125 -6.89 -9.62 -14.87
N THR A 126 -6.91 -8.33 -14.49
CA THR A 126 -6.73 -7.21 -15.42
C THR A 126 -5.93 -6.07 -14.80
N PRO A 127 -4.98 -5.45 -15.55
CA PRO A 127 -4.23 -4.29 -15.04
C PRO A 127 -5.17 -3.13 -14.67
N GLN A 128 -4.92 -2.54 -13.52
CA GLN A 128 -5.69 -1.40 -13.01
C GLN A 128 -4.88 -0.11 -13.03
N LYS A 129 -5.57 1.03 -13.13
CA LYS A 129 -4.94 2.33 -12.94
C LYS A 129 -4.74 2.62 -11.45
N THR A 130 -3.68 3.34 -11.12
CA THR A 130 -3.32 3.69 -9.73
C THR A 130 -4.48 4.29 -8.93
N ASN A 131 -5.24 5.21 -9.54
CA ASN A 131 -6.35 5.89 -8.85
C ASN A 131 -7.52 4.97 -8.48
N VAL A 132 -7.63 3.79 -9.09
CA VAL A 132 -8.65 2.78 -8.75
C VAL A 132 -8.38 2.18 -7.37
N PHE A 133 -7.10 2.04 -6.99
CA PHE A 133 -6.72 1.38 -5.73
C PHE A 133 -7.14 2.16 -4.48
N TYR A 134 -7.31 3.48 -4.54
CA TYR A 134 -7.89 4.24 -3.42
C TYR A 134 -9.33 3.81 -3.13
N LYS A 135 -10.14 3.65 -4.19
CA LYS A 135 -11.52 3.16 -4.03
C LYS A 135 -11.55 1.71 -3.56
N LEU A 136 -10.69 0.86 -4.13
CA LEU A 136 -10.60 -0.55 -3.74
C LEU A 136 -10.19 -0.72 -2.27
N PHE A 137 -9.30 0.13 -1.76
CA PHE A 137 -8.93 0.10 -0.36
C PHE A 137 -10.07 0.57 0.54
N LEU A 138 -10.83 1.61 0.13
CA LEU A 138 -12.07 2.01 0.81
C LEU A 138 -13.10 0.87 0.84
N ASP A 139 -13.25 0.12 -0.26
CA ASP A 139 -14.16 -1.01 -0.31
C ASP A 139 -13.68 -2.17 0.58
N TYR A 140 -12.35 -2.43 0.57
CA TYR A 140 -11.74 -3.42 1.45
C TYR A 140 -12.00 -3.12 2.92
N ILE A 141 -11.79 -1.90 3.42
CA ILE A 141 -12.05 -1.56 4.82
C ILE A 141 -13.54 -1.63 5.20
N ASN A 142 -14.44 -1.68 4.21
CA ASN A 142 -15.86 -1.88 4.38
C ASN A 142 -16.32 -3.33 4.17
N SER A 143 -15.40 -4.24 3.80
CA SER A 143 -15.67 -5.66 3.55
C SER A 143 -15.52 -6.50 4.83
N ASN A 144 -15.98 -7.74 4.75
CA ASN A 144 -15.80 -8.74 5.81
C ASN A 144 -14.32 -9.12 6.01
N HIS A 145 -13.48 -8.94 4.99
CA HIS A 145 -12.04 -9.20 5.07
C HIS A 145 -11.33 -8.32 6.09
N PHE A 146 -11.87 -7.11 6.34
CA PHE A 146 -11.33 -6.18 7.32
C PHE A 146 -11.85 -6.39 8.75
N GLU A 147 -12.89 -7.17 8.97
CA GLU A 147 -13.53 -7.33 10.29
C GLU A 147 -12.56 -7.71 11.42
N LYS A 148 -11.59 -8.57 11.13
CA LYS A 148 -10.58 -8.99 12.11
C LYS A 148 -9.70 -7.84 12.64
N PHE A 149 -9.65 -6.73 11.94
CA PHE A 149 -8.86 -5.55 12.30
C PHE A 149 -9.68 -4.39 12.89
N GLN A 150 -11.00 -4.49 12.90
CA GLN A 150 -11.92 -3.40 13.31
C GLN A 150 -11.69 -2.90 14.75
N ASN A 151 -11.16 -3.75 15.65
CA ASN A 151 -10.86 -3.36 17.03
C ASN A 151 -9.49 -2.66 17.19
N ILE A 152 -8.65 -2.70 16.14
CA ILE A 152 -7.33 -2.08 16.12
C ILE A 152 -7.40 -0.72 15.43
N PHE A 153 -8.13 -0.64 14.32
CA PHE A 153 -8.17 0.52 13.45
C PHE A 153 -9.40 1.38 13.66
N ASN A 154 -9.19 2.70 13.72
CA ASN A 154 -10.29 3.65 13.55
C ASN A 154 -10.61 3.75 12.05
N LYS A 155 -11.78 3.23 11.67
CA LYS A 155 -12.21 3.16 10.28
C LYS A 155 -12.45 4.53 9.65
N ASP A 156 -13.00 5.48 10.42
CA ASP A 156 -13.25 6.84 9.93
C ASP A 156 -11.93 7.57 9.66
N LEU A 157 -10.94 7.40 10.53
CA LEU A 157 -9.59 7.92 10.29
C LEU A 157 -8.94 7.27 9.08
N LEU A 158 -9.05 5.95 8.88
CA LEU A 158 -8.54 5.31 7.66
C LEU A 158 -9.16 5.88 6.39
N GLN A 159 -10.47 6.15 6.38
CA GLN A 159 -11.14 6.78 5.23
C GLN A 159 -10.59 8.17 4.95
N GLU A 160 -10.37 8.97 5.98
CA GLU A 160 -9.77 10.31 5.87
C GLU A 160 -8.31 10.26 5.37
N LEU A 161 -7.52 9.28 5.83
CA LEU A 161 -6.15 9.08 5.36
C LEU A 161 -6.08 8.68 3.89
N ILE A 162 -6.98 7.80 3.44
CA ILE A 162 -7.08 7.43 2.02
C ILE A 162 -7.46 8.65 1.16
N LYS A 163 -8.36 9.50 1.63
CA LYS A 163 -8.68 10.79 0.97
C LYS A 163 -7.45 11.69 0.91
N PHE A 164 -6.68 11.75 1.99
CA PHE A 164 -5.48 12.56 2.09
C PHE A 164 -4.39 12.06 1.15
N ASP A 165 -4.12 10.76 1.12
CA ASP A 165 -3.17 10.14 0.19
C ASP A 165 -3.59 10.39 -1.28
N PHE A 166 -4.89 10.29 -1.59
CA PHE A 166 -5.39 10.58 -2.94
C PHE A 166 -5.14 12.03 -3.37
N ILE A 167 -5.49 13.01 -2.53
CA ILE A 167 -5.37 14.42 -2.91
C ILE A 167 -3.91 14.87 -3.00
N ILE A 168 -3.01 14.26 -2.20
CA ILE A 168 -1.58 14.60 -2.22
C ILE A 168 -0.85 14.00 -3.42
N SER A 169 -1.32 12.86 -3.94
CA SER A 169 -0.65 12.14 -5.02
C SER A 169 -0.60 12.91 -6.34
N GLU A 170 -1.70 13.57 -6.68
CA GLU A 170 -1.78 14.40 -7.87
C GLU A 170 -2.92 15.42 -7.78
N LYS A 171 -2.72 16.56 -8.41
CA LYS A 171 -3.80 17.55 -8.57
C LYS A 171 -4.89 17.00 -9.47
N THR A 172 -6.14 16.99 -9.00
CA THR A 172 -7.29 16.63 -9.81
C THR A 172 -8.35 17.73 -9.84
N SER A 173 -8.92 17.98 -11.03
CA SER A 173 -10.10 18.85 -11.18
C SER A 173 -11.41 18.04 -11.05
N ASN A 174 -11.33 16.72 -11.21
CA ASN A 174 -12.48 15.82 -11.18
C ASN A 174 -12.34 14.83 -10.03
N PHE A 175 -12.87 15.19 -8.87
CA PHE A 175 -12.91 14.30 -7.71
C PHE A 175 -13.84 13.12 -7.98
N PRO A 176 -13.41 11.89 -7.69
CA PRO A 176 -14.26 10.71 -7.85
C PRO A 176 -15.43 10.76 -6.87
N THR A 177 -16.52 10.07 -7.20
CA THR A 177 -17.77 10.08 -6.40
C THR A 177 -17.61 9.60 -4.97
N TRP A 178 -16.60 8.77 -4.70
CA TRP A 178 -16.29 8.28 -3.36
C TRP A 178 -15.55 9.31 -2.49
N TYR A 179 -14.93 10.34 -3.12
CA TYR A 179 -14.22 11.40 -2.42
C TYR A 179 -15.23 12.44 -1.90
N ASN A 180 -15.62 12.28 -0.65
CA ASN A 180 -16.51 13.24 0.00
C ASN A 180 -15.71 14.50 0.38
N ARG A 181 -15.71 15.49 -0.52
CA ARG A 181 -14.94 16.71 -0.38
C ARG A 181 -15.59 17.68 0.61
N ASN A 182 -14.80 18.18 1.54
CA ASN A 182 -15.23 19.22 2.49
C ASN A 182 -14.57 20.57 2.12
N TYR A 183 -14.97 21.11 0.96
CA TYR A 183 -14.37 22.30 0.36
C TYR A 183 -15.04 23.60 0.80
N ASN A 184 -14.22 24.54 1.31
CA ASN A 184 -14.66 25.91 1.59
C ASN A 184 -13.82 26.92 0.78
N LYS A 185 -14.47 27.67 -0.13
CA LYS A 185 -13.81 28.61 -1.03
C LYS A 185 -13.16 29.80 -0.30
N GLU A 186 -13.79 30.29 0.75
CA GLU A 186 -13.27 31.41 1.55
C GLU A 186 -12.04 31.00 2.31
N ASN A 187 -12.10 29.86 3.01
CA ASN A 187 -10.94 29.30 3.70
C ASN A 187 -9.79 28.99 2.74
N HIS A 188 -10.06 28.47 1.53
CA HIS A 188 -9.05 28.26 0.50
C HIS A 188 -8.37 29.57 0.09
N LYS A 189 -9.15 30.63 -0.15
CA LYS A 189 -8.62 31.95 -0.48
C LYS A 189 -7.77 32.54 0.63
N GLU A 190 -8.22 32.45 1.88
CA GLU A 190 -7.47 32.93 3.04
C GLU A 190 -6.14 32.17 3.20
N ALA A 191 -6.16 30.84 3.03
CA ALA A 191 -4.96 30.03 3.10
C ALA A 191 -3.96 30.39 1.99
N LEU A 192 -4.44 30.62 0.77
CA LEU A 192 -3.58 31.06 -0.34
C LEU A 192 -2.92 32.42 -0.06
N ILE A 193 -3.66 33.39 0.47
CA ILE A 193 -3.13 34.70 0.82
C ILE A 193 -2.08 34.60 1.95
N LYS A 194 -2.31 33.71 2.91
CA LYS A 194 -1.46 33.56 4.09
C LYS A 194 -0.16 32.81 3.82
N PHE A 195 -0.21 31.75 2.99
CA PHE A 195 0.88 30.79 2.87
C PHE A 195 1.55 30.77 1.49
N CYS A 196 0.96 31.38 0.47
CA CYS A 196 1.46 31.29 -0.89
C CYS A 196 1.75 32.67 -1.48
N ASN A 197 2.82 32.77 -2.28
CA ASN A 197 3.23 33.98 -2.97
C ASN A 197 3.16 33.76 -4.49
N PHE A 198 1.94 33.63 -5.03
CA PHE A 198 1.72 33.44 -6.45
C PHE A 198 1.62 34.77 -7.19
N GLU A 199 2.10 34.81 -8.42
CA GLU A 199 2.01 36.00 -9.31
C GLU A 199 0.57 36.42 -9.62
N SER A 200 -0.38 35.49 -9.60
CA SER A 200 -1.80 35.78 -9.79
C SER A 200 -2.69 34.77 -9.01
N THR A 201 -3.88 35.26 -8.66
CA THR A 201 -4.93 34.44 -8.02
C THR A 201 -5.31 33.23 -8.90
N ARG A 202 -5.31 33.40 -10.23
CA ARG A 202 -5.62 32.30 -11.15
C ARG A 202 -4.59 31.19 -11.08
N LEU A 203 -3.30 31.52 -11.02
CA LEU A 203 -2.21 30.56 -10.86
C LEU A 203 -2.29 29.87 -9.49
N ALA A 204 -2.58 30.66 -8.44
CA ALA A 204 -2.73 30.10 -7.10
C ALA A 204 -3.77 28.96 -7.07
N TYR A 205 -4.97 29.20 -7.59
CA TYR A 205 -6.00 28.16 -7.68
C TYR A 205 -5.66 27.05 -8.68
N ALA A 206 -4.92 27.38 -9.75
CA ALA A 206 -4.49 26.38 -10.73
C ALA A 206 -3.49 25.37 -10.15
N HIS A 207 -2.73 25.74 -9.12
CA HIS A 207 -1.70 24.92 -8.51
C HIS A 207 -1.97 24.52 -7.06
N SER A 208 -3.21 24.68 -6.60
CA SER A 208 -3.58 24.32 -5.24
C SER A 208 -4.92 23.61 -5.17
N GLU A 209 -5.09 22.88 -4.08
CA GLU A 209 -6.37 22.35 -3.60
C GLU A 209 -6.49 22.64 -2.11
N TYR A 210 -7.73 22.59 -1.59
CA TYR A 210 -8.01 22.79 -0.19
C TYR A 210 -9.08 21.79 0.24
N ASP A 211 -8.88 21.19 1.40
CA ASP A 211 -9.91 20.36 2.02
C ASP A 211 -9.84 20.43 3.55
N GLU A 212 -10.93 20.06 4.21
CA GLU A 212 -11.01 19.98 5.66
C GLU A 212 -11.21 18.52 6.06
N PHE A 213 -10.43 18.08 7.06
CA PHE A 213 -10.43 16.73 7.57
C PHE A 213 -10.94 16.74 9.01
N ASP A 214 -11.67 15.72 9.40
CA ASP A 214 -12.15 15.58 10.79
C ASP A 214 -11.03 15.08 11.72
N PHE A 215 -9.97 14.52 11.16
CA PHE A 215 -8.76 14.08 11.86
C PHE A 215 -7.52 14.79 11.31
N ASN A 216 -6.50 14.93 12.18
CA ASN A 216 -5.20 15.37 11.73
C ASN A 216 -4.46 14.18 11.04
N PRO A 217 -4.18 14.24 9.73
CA PRO A 217 -3.60 13.11 9.00
C PRO A 217 -2.12 12.85 9.34
N VAL A 218 -1.48 13.75 10.08
CA VAL A 218 -0.08 13.62 10.49
C VAL A 218 0.04 13.08 11.91
N THR A 219 -0.77 13.60 12.84
CA THR A 219 -0.74 13.19 14.27
C THR A 219 -1.73 12.09 14.60
N PHE A 220 -2.68 11.80 13.69
CA PHE A 220 -3.77 10.83 13.86
C PHE A 220 -4.75 11.17 15.00
N GLU A 221 -4.72 12.42 15.47
CA GLU A 221 -5.61 12.90 16.52
C GLU A 221 -6.96 13.31 15.95
N ASN A 222 -8.00 13.19 16.77
CA ASN A 222 -9.35 13.66 16.45
C ASN A 222 -9.40 15.18 16.57
N GLU A 223 -8.89 15.86 15.56
CA GLU A 223 -8.79 17.31 15.48
C GLU A 223 -9.11 17.78 14.05
N LYS A 224 -10.13 18.66 13.93
CA LYS A 224 -10.47 19.24 12.63
C LYS A 224 -9.30 20.02 12.04
N THR A 225 -8.80 19.56 10.92
CA THR A 225 -7.61 20.08 10.29
C THR A 225 -7.93 20.65 8.92
N LYS A 226 -7.51 21.90 8.67
CA LYS A 226 -7.64 22.60 7.39
C LYS A 226 -6.32 22.52 6.64
N ILE A 227 -6.33 21.97 5.43
CA ILE A 227 -5.11 21.71 4.68
C ILE A 227 -5.17 22.37 3.30
N LEU A 228 -4.12 23.14 3.01
CA LEU A 228 -3.85 23.68 1.69
C LEU A 228 -2.79 22.80 1.01
N PHE A 229 -3.15 22.19 -0.09
CA PHE A 229 -2.26 21.42 -0.94
C PHE A 229 -1.71 22.33 -2.03
N VAL A 230 -0.40 22.37 -2.18
CA VAL A 230 0.26 23.16 -3.24
C VAL A 230 1.08 22.18 -4.08
N TYR A 231 0.80 22.17 -5.38
CA TYR A 231 1.44 21.27 -6.32
C TYR A 231 2.49 22.03 -7.13
N ASP A 232 3.72 21.48 -7.15
CA ASP A 232 4.77 22.05 -7.99
C ASP A 232 4.45 21.88 -9.47
N SER A 233 4.62 22.96 -10.23
CA SER A 233 4.36 22.99 -11.67
C SER A 233 5.41 22.27 -12.52
N VAL A 234 6.35 21.58 -11.91
CA VAL A 234 7.57 21.03 -12.54
C VAL A 234 7.51 19.51 -12.74
N LYS A 235 6.32 18.93 -12.86
CA LYS A 235 6.18 17.58 -13.43
C LYS A 235 5.30 17.68 -14.67
N GLY A 236 5.93 18.07 -15.77
CA GLY A 236 5.42 17.88 -17.12
C GLY A 236 5.91 16.58 -17.69
#